data_7a93fcee74a4aec0cd95fa65ba144ca5
#
_entry.id   7a93fcee74a4aec0cd95fa65ba144ca5
#
_cell.length_a   1.000
_cell.length_b   1.000
_cell.length_c   1.000
_cell.angle_alpha   90.00
_cell.angle_beta   90.00
_cell.angle_gamma   90.00
#
_symmetry.space_group_name_H-M   'P 1'
#
loop_
_entity.id
_entity.type
_entity.pdbx_description
1 polymer ?
#
loop_
_entity_poly.entity_id
_entity_poly.type
_entity_poly.pdbx_seq_one_letter_code
_entity_poly.pdbx_strand_id
1 'polypeptide(L)'
;MIEDEPKIVERAKGGEAEAFGLLYDHYLPPIYRFVLFRVSHREEAEDITHQTFLKAWERIEQYESKGYPFGSWLYRIARNTIIDSHRKASPQVNIEEVTSYLAAEEQSQSDFLDMKIEWELLLTAMRELKEVEQEVLILRFVEDLTHQEAASIVGKSEGAVKLIQHRALKNLKGILKKNETN
;
A
#
# COMPACT_ATOMS: atom_id res chain seq x y z
N MET A 1 -7.74 -7.68 -11.79
CA MET A 1 -9.12 -7.24 -11.46
C MET A 1 -9.94 -8.49 -11.30
N ILE A 2 -10.70 -8.63 -10.22
CA ILE A 2 -11.55 -9.80 -10.00
C ILE A 2 -12.74 -9.74 -10.97
N GLU A 3 -13.07 -10.87 -11.61
CA GLU A 3 -14.18 -10.93 -12.56
C GLU A 3 -15.52 -10.71 -11.83
N ASP A 4 -16.39 -9.85 -12.36
CA ASP A 4 -17.67 -9.47 -11.74
C ASP A 4 -17.58 -8.86 -10.32
N GLU A 5 -16.48 -8.15 -9.98
CA GLU A 5 -16.30 -7.51 -8.67
C GLU A 5 -17.57 -6.82 -8.11
N PRO A 6 -18.31 -6.01 -8.87
CA PRO A 6 -19.50 -5.36 -8.35
C PRO A 6 -20.56 -6.34 -7.82
N LYS A 7 -20.74 -7.48 -8.47
CA LYS A 7 -21.69 -8.51 -8.02
C LYS A 7 -21.21 -9.20 -6.76
N ILE A 8 -19.91 -9.49 -6.67
CA ILE A 8 -19.31 -10.10 -5.46
C ILE A 8 -19.46 -9.15 -4.28
N VAL A 9 -19.21 -7.86 -4.48
CA VAL A 9 -19.38 -6.84 -3.44
C VAL A 9 -20.83 -6.76 -2.98
N GLU A 10 -21.83 -6.76 -3.88
CA GLU A 10 -23.24 -6.72 -3.48
C GLU A 10 -23.67 -7.99 -2.70
N ARG A 11 -23.17 -9.16 -3.05
CA ARG A 11 -23.40 -10.39 -2.28
C ARG A 11 -22.75 -10.30 -0.89
N ALA A 12 -21.53 -9.81 -0.79
CA ALA A 12 -20.86 -9.61 0.48
C ALA A 12 -21.57 -8.59 1.36
N LYS A 13 -22.13 -7.49 0.79
CA LYS A 13 -23.01 -6.53 1.48
C LYS A 13 -24.30 -7.19 2.00
N GLY A 14 -24.78 -8.21 1.29
CA GLY A 14 -25.92 -9.04 1.75
C GLY A 14 -25.57 -10.01 2.89
N GLY A 15 -24.35 -9.98 3.42
CA GLY A 15 -23.89 -10.83 4.52
C GLY A 15 -23.35 -12.19 4.08
N GLU A 16 -23.15 -12.41 2.77
CA GLU A 16 -22.59 -13.67 2.25
C GLU A 16 -21.09 -13.75 2.52
N ALA A 17 -20.69 -14.54 3.52
CA ALA A 17 -19.29 -14.67 3.94
C ALA A 17 -18.38 -15.21 2.84
N GLU A 18 -18.87 -16.13 1.99
CA GLU A 18 -18.11 -16.68 0.87
C GLU A 18 -17.75 -15.58 -0.16
N ALA A 19 -18.69 -14.67 -0.44
CA ALA A 19 -18.42 -13.56 -1.35
C ALA A 19 -17.36 -12.59 -0.78
N PHE A 20 -17.40 -12.33 0.53
CA PHE A 20 -16.33 -11.56 1.17
C PHE A 20 -15.00 -12.31 1.17
N GLY A 21 -15.01 -13.64 1.32
CA GLY A 21 -13.83 -14.49 1.19
C GLY A 21 -13.12 -14.31 -0.16
N LEU A 22 -13.88 -14.23 -1.27
CA LEU A 22 -13.31 -13.97 -2.60
C LEU A 22 -12.64 -12.58 -2.69
N LEU A 23 -13.24 -11.56 -2.08
CA LEU A 23 -12.64 -10.22 -1.99
C LEU A 23 -11.38 -10.25 -1.11
N TYR A 24 -11.43 -10.95 0.01
CA TYR A 24 -10.29 -11.13 0.91
C TYR A 24 -9.11 -11.76 0.17
N ASP A 25 -9.30 -12.91 -0.47
CA ASP A 25 -8.23 -13.63 -1.17
C ASP A 25 -7.61 -12.79 -2.29
N HIS A 26 -8.44 -12.03 -3.00
CA HIS A 26 -7.96 -11.15 -4.08
C HIS A 26 -7.17 -9.94 -3.57
N TYR A 27 -7.65 -9.30 -2.51
CA TYR A 27 -7.07 -8.05 -2.03
C TYR A 27 -6.05 -8.21 -0.91
N LEU A 28 -5.92 -9.41 -0.30
CA LEU A 28 -4.96 -9.63 0.77
C LEU A 28 -3.51 -9.33 0.35
N PRO A 29 -2.99 -9.86 -0.78
CA PRO A 29 -1.60 -9.58 -1.15
C PRO A 29 -1.32 -8.10 -1.41
N PRO A 30 -2.09 -7.34 -2.22
CA PRO A 30 -1.81 -5.94 -2.46
C PRO A 30 -2.00 -5.06 -1.22
N ILE A 31 -3.00 -5.32 -0.36
CA ILE A 31 -3.17 -4.56 0.90
C ILE A 31 -2.02 -4.84 1.87
N TYR A 32 -1.61 -6.11 2.03
CA TYR A 32 -0.46 -6.46 2.85
C TYR A 32 0.81 -5.77 2.36
N ARG A 33 1.10 -5.81 1.05
CA ARG A 33 2.25 -5.16 0.44
C ARG A 33 2.24 -3.65 0.70
N PHE A 34 1.10 -2.98 0.45
CA PHE A 34 0.94 -1.55 0.76
C PHE A 34 1.25 -1.24 2.22
N VAL A 35 0.71 -2.02 3.16
CA VAL A 35 0.95 -1.83 4.59
C VAL A 35 2.41 -2.07 4.93
N LEU A 36 3.02 -3.16 4.44
CA LEU A 36 4.41 -3.52 4.71
C LEU A 36 5.38 -2.42 4.26
N PHE A 37 5.17 -1.85 3.08
CA PHE A 37 5.98 -0.71 2.60
C PHE A 37 5.84 0.54 3.47
N ARG A 38 4.75 0.67 4.20
CA ARG A 38 4.48 1.83 5.07
C ARG A 38 5.02 1.66 6.48
N VAL A 39 4.88 0.49 7.06
CA VAL A 39 5.30 0.22 8.44
C VAL A 39 6.68 -0.41 8.52
N SER A 40 7.10 -1.13 7.46
CA SER A 40 8.41 -1.78 7.32
C SER A 40 8.75 -2.75 8.46
N HIS A 41 7.73 -3.34 9.05
CA HIS A 41 7.82 -4.38 10.07
C HIS A 41 6.74 -5.42 9.82
N ARG A 42 7.14 -6.68 9.68
CA ARG A 42 6.26 -7.77 9.22
C ARG A 42 5.09 -8.02 10.16
N GLU A 43 5.35 -8.18 11.44
CA GLU A 43 4.32 -8.45 12.43
C GLU A 43 3.29 -7.31 12.48
N GLU A 44 3.75 -6.06 12.44
CA GLU A 44 2.86 -4.90 12.41
C GLU A 44 2.07 -4.84 11.10
N ALA A 45 2.68 -5.23 9.98
CA ALA A 45 1.97 -5.28 8.68
C ALA A 45 0.89 -6.36 8.68
N GLU A 46 1.15 -7.53 9.24
CA GLU A 46 0.18 -8.61 9.40
C GLU A 46 -1.00 -8.16 10.27
N ASP A 47 -0.73 -7.55 11.42
CA ASP A 47 -1.75 -7.04 12.35
C ASP A 47 -2.63 -5.96 11.72
N ILE A 48 -2.03 -4.96 11.07
CA ILE A 48 -2.75 -3.87 10.42
C ILE A 48 -3.58 -4.39 9.24
N THR A 49 -3.04 -5.32 8.48
CA THR A 49 -3.77 -5.96 7.36
C THR A 49 -5.00 -6.70 7.89
N HIS A 50 -4.84 -7.50 8.95
CA HIS A 50 -5.95 -8.20 9.59
C HIS A 50 -7.03 -7.23 10.10
N GLN A 51 -6.62 -6.18 10.81
CA GLN A 51 -7.53 -5.13 11.29
C GLN A 51 -8.23 -4.41 10.13
N THR A 52 -7.56 -4.23 9.00
CA THR A 52 -8.14 -3.61 7.80
C THR A 52 -9.31 -4.44 7.27
N PHE A 53 -9.12 -5.75 7.10
CA PHE A 53 -10.19 -6.62 6.61
C PHE A 53 -11.31 -6.82 7.63
N LEU A 54 -11.00 -6.87 8.92
CA LEU A 54 -12.02 -6.90 9.97
C LEU A 54 -12.91 -5.66 9.91
N LYS A 55 -12.32 -4.46 9.86
CA LYS A 55 -13.05 -3.19 9.71
C LYS A 55 -13.82 -3.13 8.38
N ALA A 56 -13.28 -3.72 7.33
CA ALA A 56 -13.97 -3.80 6.04
C ALA A 56 -15.22 -4.69 6.15
N TRP A 57 -15.10 -5.87 6.74
CA TRP A 57 -16.23 -6.77 6.98
C TRP A 57 -17.34 -6.11 7.83
N GLU A 58 -16.96 -5.47 8.93
CA GLU A 58 -17.90 -4.79 9.82
C GLU A 58 -18.66 -3.62 9.15
N ARG A 59 -18.11 -3.06 8.06
CA ARG A 59 -18.64 -1.85 7.40
C ARG A 59 -19.07 -2.07 5.95
N ILE A 60 -18.99 -3.30 5.45
CA ILE A 60 -19.25 -3.58 4.03
C ILE A 60 -20.70 -3.24 3.62
N GLU A 61 -21.67 -3.42 4.53
CA GLU A 61 -23.07 -3.02 4.29
C GLU A 61 -23.22 -1.53 3.95
N GLN A 62 -22.31 -0.69 4.50
CA GLN A 62 -22.31 0.76 4.30
C GLN A 62 -21.44 1.18 3.11
N TYR A 63 -20.81 0.22 2.42
CA TYR A 63 -19.97 0.53 1.28
C TYR A 63 -20.78 1.06 0.10
N GLU A 64 -20.33 2.20 -0.43
CA GLU A 64 -20.83 2.82 -1.65
C GLU A 64 -19.65 3.02 -2.61
N SER A 65 -19.78 2.54 -3.83
CA SER A 65 -18.71 2.58 -4.85
C SER A 65 -18.23 4.00 -5.18
N LYS A 66 -19.08 5.01 -5.14
CA LYS A 66 -18.74 6.42 -5.50
C LYS A 66 -17.89 6.55 -6.78
N GLY A 67 -18.00 5.58 -7.70
CA GLY A 67 -17.27 5.57 -8.96
C GLY A 67 -15.82 5.06 -8.88
N TYR A 68 -15.39 4.49 -7.75
CA TYR A 68 -14.08 3.87 -7.57
C TYR A 68 -14.20 2.36 -7.32
N PRO A 69 -13.17 1.56 -7.69
CA PRO A 69 -13.11 0.15 -7.36
C PRO A 69 -13.17 -0.10 -5.84
N PHE A 70 -13.64 -1.28 -5.45
CA PHE A 70 -13.70 -1.71 -4.05
C PHE A 70 -12.31 -1.63 -3.37
N GLY A 71 -11.25 -1.96 -4.11
CA GLY A 71 -9.87 -1.82 -3.63
C GLY A 71 -9.54 -0.43 -3.11
N SER A 72 -10.00 0.64 -3.77
CA SER A 72 -9.76 2.02 -3.31
C SER A 72 -10.34 2.28 -1.91
N TRP A 73 -11.46 1.64 -1.59
CA TRP A 73 -12.05 1.73 -0.26
C TRP A 73 -11.25 0.93 0.77
N LEU A 74 -10.76 -0.26 0.42
CA LEU A 74 -9.86 -1.06 1.28
C LEU A 74 -8.55 -0.33 1.57
N TYR A 75 -7.90 0.24 0.57
CA TYR A 75 -6.68 1.06 0.77
C TYR A 75 -6.94 2.24 1.71
N ARG A 76 -8.11 2.86 1.65
CA ARG A 76 -8.50 3.94 2.58
C ARG A 76 -8.62 3.44 4.02
N ILE A 77 -9.20 2.25 4.22
CA ILE A 77 -9.27 1.63 5.55
C ILE A 77 -7.86 1.30 6.04
N ALA A 78 -7.02 0.67 5.23
CA ALA A 78 -5.63 0.35 5.55
C ALA A 78 -4.83 1.60 5.94
N ARG A 79 -4.90 2.65 5.11
CA ARG A 79 -4.29 3.95 5.39
C ARG A 79 -4.69 4.51 6.76
N ASN A 80 -5.97 4.54 7.04
CA ASN A 80 -6.46 5.07 8.32
C ASN A 80 -6.00 4.19 9.49
N THR A 81 -5.94 2.88 9.30
CA THR A 81 -5.46 1.95 10.33
C THR A 81 -3.96 2.14 10.61
N ILE A 82 -3.15 2.38 9.57
CA ILE A 82 -1.73 2.76 9.71
C ILE A 82 -1.58 4.05 10.51
N ILE A 83 -2.33 5.10 10.15
CA ILE A 83 -2.27 6.39 10.86
C ILE A 83 -2.64 6.23 12.33
N ASP A 84 -3.65 5.43 12.64
CA ASP A 84 -4.08 5.16 14.00
C ASP A 84 -3.04 4.33 14.79
N SER A 85 -2.33 3.39 14.15
CA SER A 85 -1.23 2.63 14.74
C SER A 85 -0.03 3.52 15.05
N HIS A 86 0.44 4.32 14.10
CA HIS A 86 1.58 5.22 14.29
C HIS A 86 1.38 6.25 15.41
N ARG A 87 0.13 6.60 15.74
CA ARG A 87 -0.16 7.44 16.92
C ARG A 87 0.08 6.74 18.26
N LYS A 88 0.21 5.41 18.26
CA LYS A 88 0.35 4.58 19.48
C LYS A 88 1.75 4.02 19.69
N ALA A 89 2.58 3.93 18.65
CA ALA A 89 3.90 3.29 18.70
C ALA A 89 5.00 4.16 18.11
N SER A 90 6.23 4.00 18.63
CA SER A 90 7.44 4.54 17.99
C SER A 90 7.93 3.50 16.97
N PRO A 91 8.02 3.80 15.69
CA PRO A 91 8.31 2.78 14.68
C PRO A 91 9.76 2.30 14.81
N GLN A 92 9.94 1.03 15.13
CA GLN A 92 11.17 0.31 14.81
C GLN A 92 11.04 -0.20 13.38
N VAL A 93 12.01 0.14 12.56
CA VAL A 93 11.96 -0.11 11.13
C VAL A 93 12.92 -1.24 10.76
N ASN A 94 12.40 -2.29 10.09
CA ASN A 94 13.19 -3.40 9.55
C ASN A 94 13.10 -3.46 8.02
N ILE A 95 14.09 -2.84 7.32
CA ILE A 95 14.16 -2.81 5.85
C ILE A 95 14.31 -4.22 5.27
N GLU A 96 15.01 -5.11 5.98
CA GLU A 96 15.27 -6.47 5.52
C GLU A 96 13.99 -7.28 5.31
N GLU A 97 12.93 -6.98 6.06
CA GLU A 97 11.65 -7.65 5.91
C GLU A 97 10.92 -7.26 4.62
N VAL A 98 11.01 -5.99 4.22
CA VAL A 98 10.42 -5.51 2.95
C VAL A 98 11.20 -6.06 1.77
N THR A 99 12.53 -6.03 1.81
CA THR A 99 13.38 -6.57 0.74
C THR A 99 13.22 -8.08 0.60
N SER A 100 13.09 -8.81 1.71
CA SER A 100 12.83 -10.26 1.68
C SER A 100 11.48 -10.60 1.07
N TYR A 101 10.45 -9.78 1.30
CA TYR A 101 9.15 -9.96 0.65
C TYR A 101 9.23 -9.77 -0.86
N LEU A 102 9.87 -8.69 -1.32
CA LEU A 102 10.07 -8.42 -2.75
C LEU A 102 10.87 -9.53 -3.43
N ALA A 103 11.88 -10.04 -2.75
CA ALA A 103 12.69 -11.15 -3.19
C ALA A 103 11.91 -12.46 -3.40
N ALA A 104 10.91 -12.70 -2.57
CA ALA A 104 10.07 -13.89 -2.67
C ALA A 104 9.07 -13.82 -3.86
N GLU A 105 8.72 -12.61 -4.31
CA GLU A 105 7.88 -12.41 -5.51
C GLU A 105 8.66 -12.60 -6.83
N GLU A 106 10.01 -12.44 -6.82
CA GLU A 106 10.85 -12.58 -8.01
C GLU A 106 11.56 -13.96 -8.08
N GLN A 107 11.34 -14.70 -9.16
CA GLN A 107 11.80 -16.09 -9.35
C GLN A 107 13.26 -16.23 -9.80
N SER A 108 14.07 -15.17 -9.87
CA SER A 108 15.46 -15.21 -10.41
C SER A 108 16.51 -15.07 -9.32
N GLN A 109 17.34 -16.10 -9.13
CA GLN A 109 18.36 -16.16 -8.07
C GLN A 109 19.72 -15.49 -8.39
N SER A 110 20.04 -15.22 -9.66
CA SER A 110 21.42 -14.79 -10.03
C SER A 110 21.69 -13.29 -9.85
N ASP A 111 20.66 -12.45 -9.98
CA ASP A 111 20.80 -10.98 -9.89
C ASP A 111 20.33 -10.44 -8.53
N PHE A 112 20.02 -11.36 -7.62
CA PHE A 112 19.33 -11.11 -6.35
C PHE A 112 20.13 -10.19 -5.40
N LEU A 113 21.48 -10.36 -5.33
CA LEU A 113 22.29 -9.58 -4.38
C LEU A 113 22.41 -8.11 -4.79
N ASP A 114 22.62 -7.84 -6.07
CA ASP A 114 22.72 -6.47 -6.57
C ASP A 114 21.35 -5.77 -6.47
N MET A 115 20.29 -6.47 -6.82
CA MET A 115 18.92 -5.98 -6.71
C MET A 115 18.51 -5.73 -5.26
N LYS A 116 18.91 -6.59 -4.32
CA LYS A 116 18.63 -6.41 -2.89
C LYS A 116 19.25 -5.11 -2.38
N ILE A 117 20.49 -4.83 -2.73
CA ILE A 117 21.21 -3.60 -2.34
C ILE A 117 20.50 -2.36 -2.93
N GLU A 118 20.08 -2.42 -4.19
CA GLU A 118 19.34 -1.32 -4.83
C GLU A 118 17.99 -1.06 -4.14
N TRP A 119 17.25 -2.12 -3.79
CA TRP A 119 15.98 -2.01 -3.04
C TRP A 119 16.19 -1.43 -1.64
N GLU A 120 17.21 -1.85 -0.91
CA GLU A 120 17.54 -1.31 0.42
C GLU A 120 17.86 0.19 0.35
N LEU A 121 18.63 0.62 -0.65
CA LEU A 121 18.93 2.03 -0.91
C LEU A 121 17.67 2.83 -1.25
N LEU A 122 16.82 2.28 -2.11
CA LEU A 122 15.55 2.91 -2.50
C LEU A 122 14.60 3.06 -1.31
N LEU A 123 14.41 2.00 -0.52
CA LEU A 123 13.54 2.02 0.66
C LEU A 123 14.06 2.99 1.72
N THR A 124 15.37 3.03 1.93
CA THR A 124 16.01 4.00 2.83
C THR A 124 15.76 5.43 2.36
N ALA A 125 15.96 5.70 1.06
CA ALA A 125 15.73 7.03 0.49
C ALA A 125 14.24 7.42 0.53
N MET A 126 13.33 6.47 0.31
CA MET A 126 11.89 6.72 0.40
C MET A 126 11.46 7.19 1.79
N ARG A 127 12.10 6.74 2.85
CA ARG A 127 11.78 7.13 4.23
C ARG A 127 12.12 8.57 4.57
N GLU A 128 13.07 9.15 3.86
CA GLU A 128 13.40 10.57 4.00
C GLU A 128 12.34 11.48 3.36
N LEU A 129 11.43 10.91 2.55
CA LEU A 129 10.30 11.64 1.97
C LEU A 129 9.22 11.91 3.02
N LYS A 130 8.38 12.92 2.76
CA LYS A 130 7.17 13.16 3.57
C LYS A 130 6.20 11.98 3.41
N GLU A 131 5.47 11.64 4.47
CA GLU A 131 4.52 10.51 4.48
C GLU A 131 3.59 10.47 3.26
N VAL A 132 3.00 11.62 2.90
CA VAL A 132 2.11 11.70 1.74
C VAL A 132 2.85 11.49 0.41
N GLU A 133 4.14 11.84 0.33
CA GLU A 133 4.97 11.59 -0.84
C GLU A 133 5.29 10.11 -0.98
N GLN A 134 5.66 9.45 0.13
CA GLN A 134 5.84 7.99 0.18
C GLN A 134 4.57 7.26 -0.25
N GLU A 135 3.44 7.63 0.36
CA GLU A 135 2.14 7.02 0.10
C GLU A 135 1.75 7.12 -1.37
N VAL A 136 1.88 8.29 -1.98
CA VAL A 136 1.57 8.48 -3.39
C VAL A 136 2.51 7.65 -4.28
N LEU A 137 3.81 7.54 -3.97
CA LEU A 137 4.72 6.71 -4.76
C LEU A 137 4.36 5.22 -4.64
N ILE A 138 4.05 4.73 -3.45
CA ILE A 138 3.64 3.33 -3.26
C ILE A 138 2.37 3.04 -4.05
N LEU A 139 1.32 3.86 -3.90
CA LEU A 139 0.06 3.65 -4.61
C LEU A 139 0.22 3.69 -6.14
N ARG A 140 1.13 4.54 -6.66
CA ARG A 140 1.31 4.74 -8.09
C ARG A 140 2.26 3.74 -8.74
N PHE A 141 3.34 3.34 -8.07
CA PHE A 141 4.42 2.57 -8.67
C PHE A 141 4.52 1.14 -8.13
N VAL A 142 4.03 0.88 -6.93
CA VAL A 142 4.01 -0.47 -6.35
C VAL A 142 2.64 -1.12 -6.58
N GLU A 143 1.55 -0.36 -6.38
CA GLU A 143 0.19 -0.88 -6.52
C GLU A 143 -0.47 -0.55 -7.88
N ASP A 144 0.25 0.14 -8.76
CA ASP A 144 -0.17 0.53 -10.12
C ASP A 144 -1.56 1.19 -10.20
N LEU A 145 -1.97 1.90 -9.16
CA LEU A 145 -3.26 2.61 -9.13
C LEU A 145 -3.20 3.87 -9.98
N THR A 146 -4.31 4.24 -10.58
CA THR A 146 -4.45 5.51 -11.32
C THR A 146 -4.30 6.73 -10.40
N HIS A 147 -4.01 7.92 -10.96
CA HIS A 147 -3.98 9.16 -10.16
C HIS A 147 -5.31 9.43 -9.48
N GLN A 148 -6.41 9.07 -10.14
CA GLN A 148 -7.76 9.27 -9.63
C GLN A 148 -8.03 8.36 -8.43
N GLU A 149 -7.64 7.09 -8.48
CA GLU A 149 -7.75 6.14 -7.36
C GLU A 149 -6.87 6.57 -6.19
N ALA A 150 -5.59 6.87 -6.45
CA ALA A 150 -4.67 7.40 -5.43
C ALA A 150 -5.23 8.68 -4.78
N ALA A 151 -5.83 9.58 -5.55
CA ALA A 151 -6.48 10.80 -5.04
C ALA A 151 -7.62 10.49 -4.09
N SER A 152 -8.46 9.49 -4.43
CA SER A 152 -9.56 9.05 -3.58
C SER A 152 -9.07 8.45 -2.26
N ILE A 153 -7.92 7.75 -2.27
CA ILE A 153 -7.32 7.10 -1.10
C ILE A 153 -6.69 8.14 -0.18
N VAL A 154 -5.87 9.06 -0.72
CA VAL A 154 -5.17 10.07 0.09
C VAL A 154 -6.04 11.28 0.46
N GLY A 155 -7.28 11.34 -0.04
CA GLY A 155 -8.21 12.45 0.24
C GLY A 155 -7.79 13.77 -0.39
N LYS A 156 -7.25 13.75 -1.62
CA LYS A 156 -6.80 14.93 -2.35
C LYS A 156 -7.39 14.98 -3.76
N SER A 157 -7.23 16.10 -4.47
CA SER A 157 -7.59 16.15 -5.89
C SER A 157 -6.55 15.41 -6.74
N GLU A 158 -6.97 14.92 -7.92
CA GLU A 158 -6.07 14.26 -8.87
C GLU A 158 -4.90 15.16 -9.28
N GLY A 159 -5.16 16.45 -9.50
CA GLY A 159 -4.10 17.42 -9.79
C GLY A 159 -3.11 17.58 -8.65
N ALA A 160 -3.58 17.54 -7.40
CA ALA A 160 -2.69 17.56 -6.22
C ALA A 160 -1.83 16.30 -6.15
N VAL A 161 -2.38 15.11 -6.44
CA VAL A 161 -1.63 13.85 -6.46
C VAL A 161 -0.54 13.88 -7.54
N LYS A 162 -0.82 14.39 -8.75
CA LYS A 162 0.19 14.57 -9.81
C LYS A 162 1.33 15.48 -9.35
N LEU A 163 1.03 16.58 -8.66
CA LEU A 163 2.05 17.47 -8.12
C LEU A 163 2.87 16.83 -6.99
N ILE A 164 2.21 16.08 -6.09
CA ILE A 164 2.89 15.34 -5.02
C ILE A 164 3.82 14.30 -5.63
N GLN A 165 3.36 13.51 -6.59
CA GLN A 165 4.18 12.52 -7.30
C GLN A 165 5.42 13.17 -7.94
N HIS A 166 5.24 14.28 -8.66
CA HIS A 166 6.37 14.99 -9.29
C HIS A 166 7.41 15.46 -8.25
N ARG A 167 6.96 16.04 -7.14
CA ARG A 167 7.85 16.47 -6.05
C ARG A 167 8.53 15.28 -5.39
N ALA A 168 7.79 14.22 -5.10
CA ALA A 168 8.31 13.01 -4.49
C ALA A 168 9.44 12.39 -5.32
N LEU A 169 9.24 12.25 -6.64
CA LEU A 169 10.28 11.74 -7.54
C LEU A 169 11.51 12.65 -7.59
N LYS A 170 11.31 13.98 -7.60
CA LYS A 170 12.43 14.95 -7.56
C LYS A 170 13.21 14.84 -6.26
N ASN A 171 12.52 14.77 -5.13
CA ASN A 171 13.12 14.64 -3.80
C ASN A 171 13.88 13.30 -3.68
N LEU A 172 13.24 12.21 -4.07
CA LEU A 172 13.84 10.86 -4.07
C LEU A 172 15.14 10.82 -4.88
N LYS A 173 15.11 11.38 -6.10
CA LYS A 173 16.32 11.48 -6.94
C LYS A 173 17.43 12.31 -6.26
N GLY A 174 17.07 13.36 -5.54
CA GLY A 174 18.04 14.19 -4.80
C GLY A 174 18.67 13.42 -3.64
N ILE A 175 17.88 12.64 -2.89
CA ILE A 175 18.35 11.81 -1.77
C ILE A 175 19.27 10.71 -2.29
N LEU A 176 18.86 9.97 -3.32
CA LEU A 176 19.70 8.89 -3.90
C LEU A 176 21.06 9.39 -4.37
N LYS A 177 21.12 10.52 -5.08
CA LYS A 177 22.38 11.13 -5.51
C LYS A 177 23.29 11.52 -4.35
N LYS A 178 22.72 11.97 -3.23
CA LYS A 178 23.50 12.33 -2.04
C LYS A 178 24.07 11.09 -1.37
N ASN A 179 23.34 9.99 -1.37
CA ASN A 179 23.77 8.73 -0.78
C ASN A 179 24.85 8.02 -1.62
N GLU A 180 24.86 8.21 -2.96
CA GLU A 180 25.92 7.73 -3.85
C GLU A 180 27.26 8.46 -3.68
N THR A 181 27.25 9.66 -3.09
CA THR A 181 28.42 10.55 -2.99
C THR A 181 29.10 10.48 -1.62
N ASN A 182 28.54 9.77 -0.68
CA ASN A 182 29.07 9.55 0.68
C ASN A 182 29.55 8.12 0.86
#